data_9db635fdb605ea4360927e00752423f5
#
_entry.id   9db635fdb605ea4360927e00752423f5
#
_cell.length_a   1.000
_cell.length_b   1.000
_cell.length_c   1.000
_cell.angle_alpha   90.00
_cell.angle_beta   90.00
_cell.angle_gamma   90.00
#
_symmetry.space_group_name_H-M   'P 1'
#
loop_
_entity.id
_entity.type
_entity.pdbx_description
1 polymer ?
#
loop_
_entity_poly.entity_id
_entity_poly.type
_entity_poly.pdbx_seq_one_letter_code
_entity_poly.pdbx_strand_id
1 'polypeptide(L)'
;MKVINLSEQNSVLNYFLSEIRDVTIQKDPLRFRHNIERIGEVMAIELSKALTYQPTEVQTPLATATVNTISEQLVLATILRAGMPLHQGFLHIFDRAENAFLSAYRRMGRNVHGEEQLEIVAEYLAAPSIEGKTLIIADPMLATGMSMEVSYLALLKHGTPKHTHLCCTIGTPQAIDYLRNALGDSEDITLWCAAVDPILNEKKYIVPGLGDAGDLCFGTKL
;
A
#
# COMPACT_ATOMS: atom_id res chain seq x y z
N MET A 1 -5.26 9.90 12.06
CA MET A 1 -4.82 9.34 10.75
C MET A 1 -5.37 10.19 9.62
N LYS A 2 -4.50 10.80 8.80
CA LYS A 2 -4.86 11.55 7.60
C LYS A 2 -5.22 10.57 6.47
N VAL A 3 -6.25 10.89 5.66
CA VAL A 3 -6.64 10.09 4.49
C VAL A 3 -6.55 10.96 3.25
N ILE A 4 -5.92 10.45 2.20
CA ILE A 4 -5.74 11.11 0.92
C ILE A 4 -6.30 10.20 -0.17
N ASN A 5 -7.34 10.66 -0.85
CA ASN A 5 -7.93 9.99 -1.99
C ASN A 5 -7.49 10.69 -3.27
N LEU A 6 -6.62 10.05 -4.04
CA LEU A 6 -6.02 10.65 -5.23
C LEU A 6 -7.02 10.81 -6.38
N SER A 7 -8.12 10.04 -6.39
CA SER A 7 -9.16 10.16 -7.42
C SER A 7 -10.02 11.41 -7.30
N GLU A 8 -9.90 12.19 -6.21
CA GLU A 8 -10.59 13.48 -6.07
C GLU A 8 -10.04 14.55 -7.05
N GLN A 9 -8.85 14.31 -7.60
CA GLN A 9 -8.26 15.17 -8.62
C GLN A 9 -7.99 14.37 -9.89
N ASN A 10 -8.34 14.95 -11.05
CA ASN A 10 -8.09 14.33 -12.34
C ASN A 10 -6.58 14.27 -12.64
N SER A 11 -6.10 13.10 -12.98
CA SER A 11 -4.74 12.85 -13.42
C SER A 11 -4.68 11.62 -14.33
N VAL A 12 -3.49 11.27 -14.83
CA VAL A 12 -3.28 10.04 -15.59
C VAL A 12 -3.62 8.77 -14.78
N LEU A 13 -3.68 8.88 -13.46
CA LEU A 13 -4.13 7.82 -12.55
C LEU A 13 -5.51 7.29 -12.94
N ASN A 14 -6.42 8.18 -13.34
CA ASN A 14 -7.79 7.81 -13.73
C ASN A 14 -7.81 6.85 -14.92
N TYR A 15 -6.86 7.00 -15.86
CA TYR A 15 -6.72 6.10 -16.99
C TYR A 15 -6.32 4.69 -16.55
N PHE A 16 -5.31 4.57 -15.67
CA PHE A 16 -4.88 3.27 -15.16
C PHE A 16 -5.96 2.61 -14.31
N LEU A 17 -6.66 3.39 -13.47
CA LEU A 17 -7.81 2.91 -12.69
C LEU A 17 -8.93 2.37 -13.60
N SER A 18 -9.23 3.06 -14.71
CA SER A 18 -10.27 2.61 -15.64
C SER A 18 -9.92 1.25 -16.26
N GLU A 19 -8.68 1.03 -16.64
CA GLU A 19 -8.24 -0.24 -17.25
C GLU A 19 -8.22 -1.42 -16.27
N ILE A 20 -7.81 -1.21 -15.02
CA ILE A 20 -7.83 -2.30 -14.02
C ILE A 20 -9.24 -2.68 -13.59
N ARG A 21 -10.22 -1.80 -13.82
CA ARG A 21 -11.64 -2.04 -13.53
C ARG A 21 -12.38 -2.67 -14.71
N ASP A 22 -11.93 -2.44 -15.94
CA ASP A 22 -12.59 -2.94 -17.15
C ASP A 22 -12.47 -4.46 -17.24
N VAL A 23 -13.61 -5.16 -17.19
CA VAL A 23 -13.71 -6.64 -17.17
C VAL A 23 -13.12 -7.29 -18.43
N THR A 24 -12.88 -6.55 -19.49
CA THR A 24 -12.25 -7.03 -20.73
C THR A 24 -10.73 -6.85 -20.67
N ILE A 25 -10.28 -5.64 -20.30
CA ILE A 25 -8.86 -5.25 -20.27
C ILE A 25 -8.12 -5.98 -19.14
N GLN A 26 -8.71 -6.08 -17.96
CA GLN A 26 -8.10 -6.71 -16.79
C GLN A 26 -7.80 -8.22 -16.94
N LYS A 27 -8.37 -8.86 -17.96
CA LYS A 27 -8.10 -10.29 -18.26
C LYS A 27 -6.69 -10.56 -18.77
N ASP A 28 -5.98 -9.53 -19.24
CA ASP A 28 -4.57 -9.63 -19.56
C ASP A 28 -3.74 -9.40 -18.27
N PRO A 29 -3.13 -10.46 -17.68
CA PRO A 29 -2.41 -10.32 -16.42
C PRO A 29 -1.18 -9.43 -16.52
N LEU A 30 -0.54 -9.34 -17.70
CA LEU A 30 0.59 -8.45 -17.92
C LEU A 30 0.11 -7.00 -17.84
N ARG A 31 -0.93 -6.66 -18.59
CA ARG A 31 -1.53 -5.32 -18.63
C ARG A 31 -2.02 -4.91 -17.25
N PHE A 32 -2.68 -5.83 -16.52
CA PHE A 32 -3.17 -5.60 -15.18
C PHE A 32 -2.03 -5.27 -14.21
N ARG A 33 -0.96 -6.08 -14.17
CA ARG A 33 0.22 -5.82 -13.32
C ARG A 33 0.88 -4.49 -13.66
N HIS A 34 1.08 -4.18 -14.94
CA HIS A 34 1.69 -2.90 -15.34
C HIS A 34 0.83 -1.69 -14.96
N ASN A 35 -0.49 -1.80 -14.99
CA ASN A 35 -1.34 -0.70 -14.53
C ASN A 35 -1.30 -0.52 -13.01
N ILE A 36 -1.25 -1.60 -12.22
CA ILE A 36 -1.02 -1.50 -10.77
C ILE A 36 0.35 -0.87 -10.47
N GLU A 37 1.38 -1.23 -11.22
CA GLU A 37 2.73 -0.67 -11.14
C GLU A 37 2.73 0.84 -11.42
N ARG A 38 2.11 1.28 -12.51
CA ARG A 38 1.96 2.71 -12.87
C ARG A 38 1.17 3.49 -11.83
N ILE A 39 0.14 2.87 -11.23
CA ILE A 39 -0.59 3.45 -10.11
C ILE A 39 0.37 3.65 -8.93
N GLY A 40 1.25 2.68 -8.64
CA GLY A 40 2.29 2.79 -7.63
C GLY A 40 3.27 3.93 -7.89
N GLU A 41 3.70 4.13 -9.13
CA GLU A 41 4.57 5.25 -9.53
C GLU A 41 3.90 6.61 -9.27
N VAL A 42 2.64 6.76 -9.70
CA VAL A 42 1.88 8.00 -9.45
C VAL A 42 1.69 8.24 -7.96
N MET A 43 1.32 7.20 -7.20
CA MET A 43 1.16 7.31 -5.74
C MET A 43 2.48 7.68 -5.06
N ALA A 44 3.61 7.11 -5.49
CA ALA A 44 4.93 7.42 -4.96
C ALA A 44 5.31 8.89 -5.20
N ILE A 45 5.02 9.42 -6.41
CA ILE A 45 5.25 10.84 -6.73
C ILE A 45 4.39 11.74 -5.84
N GLU A 46 3.12 11.42 -5.65
CA GLU A 46 2.23 12.21 -4.77
C GLU A 46 2.67 12.13 -3.30
N LEU A 47 3.01 10.93 -2.82
CA LEU A 47 3.51 10.70 -1.47
C LEU A 47 4.83 11.44 -1.23
N SER A 48 5.72 11.49 -2.22
CA SER A 48 7.02 12.15 -2.08
C SER A 48 6.90 13.62 -1.65
N LYS A 49 5.80 14.29 -2.00
CA LYS A 49 5.53 15.68 -1.61
C LYS A 49 5.31 15.85 -0.10
N ALA A 50 5.02 14.77 0.61
CA ALA A 50 4.84 14.75 2.07
C ALA A 50 6.11 14.36 2.83
N LEU A 51 7.20 13.99 2.14
CA LEU A 51 8.48 13.64 2.75
C LEU A 51 9.29 14.88 3.12
N THR A 52 10.28 14.69 3.99
CA THR A 52 11.22 15.76 4.39
C THR A 52 12.37 15.86 3.40
N TYR A 53 12.72 17.08 3.05
CA TYR A 53 13.82 17.40 2.13
C TYR A 53 14.90 18.20 2.80
N GLN A 54 16.15 18.07 2.31
CA GLN A 54 17.29 18.88 2.71
C GLN A 54 18.08 19.37 1.49
N PRO A 55 18.71 20.55 1.56
CA PRO A 55 19.60 21.03 0.51
C PRO A 55 20.83 20.12 0.42
N THR A 56 21.18 19.72 -0.80
CA THR A 56 22.32 18.86 -1.12
C THR A 56 23.14 19.53 -2.21
N GLU A 57 24.45 19.70 -1.97
CA GLU A 57 25.38 20.22 -2.98
C GLU A 57 25.70 19.15 -4.01
N VAL A 58 25.50 19.46 -5.28
CA VAL A 58 25.74 18.58 -6.42
C VAL A 58 26.76 19.25 -7.35
N GLN A 59 27.88 18.59 -7.56
CA GLN A 59 28.89 19.04 -8.53
C GLN A 59 28.39 18.73 -9.93
N THR A 60 28.13 19.77 -10.71
CA THR A 60 27.86 19.67 -12.15
C THR A 60 29.15 19.84 -12.95
N PRO A 61 29.15 19.59 -14.29
CA PRO A 61 30.31 19.85 -15.10
C PRO A 61 30.78 21.30 -15.12
N LEU A 62 29.91 22.26 -14.78
CA LEU A 62 30.18 23.69 -14.92
C LEU A 62 30.30 24.41 -13.56
N ALA A 63 29.59 23.98 -12.54
CA ALA A 63 29.55 24.61 -11.22
C ALA A 63 28.91 23.70 -10.18
N THR A 64 28.89 24.13 -8.90
CA THR A 64 28.10 23.46 -7.85
C THR A 64 26.66 23.99 -7.88
N ALA A 65 25.70 23.09 -7.83
CA ALA A 65 24.28 23.38 -7.71
C ALA A 65 23.72 22.86 -6.38
N THR A 66 22.84 23.61 -5.73
CA THR A 66 22.10 23.14 -4.55
C THR A 66 20.76 22.58 -4.99
N VAL A 67 20.49 21.30 -4.65
CA VAL A 67 19.24 20.60 -4.97
C VAL A 67 18.63 20.04 -3.69
N ASN A 68 17.33 20.24 -3.49
CA ASN A 68 16.64 19.61 -2.36
C ASN A 68 16.43 18.11 -2.65
N THR A 69 16.99 17.25 -1.82
CA THR A 69 16.85 15.79 -1.89
C THR A 69 16.13 15.25 -0.67
N ILE A 70 15.49 14.08 -0.81
CA ILE A 70 14.83 13.40 0.29
C ILE A 70 15.88 13.09 1.36
N SER A 71 15.61 13.51 2.61
CA SER A 71 16.49 13.28 3.76
C SER A 71 16.11 12.07 4.61
N GLU A 72 14.97 11.45 4.33
CA GLU A 72 14.44 10.34 5.09
C GLU A 72 14.96 9.00 4.57
N GLN A 73 15.17 8.05 5.49
CA GLN A 73 15.37 6.65 5.15
C GLN A 73 14.01 5.98 5.00
N LEU A 74 13.78 5.37 3.84
CA LEU A 74 12.50 4.75 3.51
C LEU A 74 12.60 3.22 3.63
N VAL A 75 11.57 2.61 4.21
CA VAL A 75 11.34 1.17 4.17
C VAL A 75 10.02 0.93 3.44
N LEU A 76 10.07 0.21 2.34
CA LEU A 76 8.91 -0.15 1.54
C LEU A 76 8.52 -1.60 1.83
N ALA A 77 7.36 -1.79 2.44
CA ALA A 77 6.78 -3.09 2.75
C ALA A 77 5.66 -3.45 1.78
N THR A 78 5.49 -4.72 1.46
CA THR A 78 4.38 -5.19 0.63
C THR A 78 3.73 -6.44 1.18
N ILE A 79 2.40 -6.51 1.03
CA ILE A 79 1.60 -7.68 1.40
C ILE A 79 1.47 -8.59 0.17
N LEU A 80 2.09 -9.77 0.26
CA LEU A 80 2.07 -10.75 -0.82
C LEU A 80 0.66 -11.39 -0.94
N ARG A 81 0.26 -11.78 -2.14
CA ARG A 81 0.87 -11.76 -3.48
C ARG A 81 0.57 -10.46 -4.23
N ALA A 82 -0.67 -9.93 -4.10
CA ALA A 82 -1.20 -8.84 -4.92
C ALA A 82 -0.44 -7.52 -4.79
N GLY A 83 0.25 -7.29 -3.65
CA GLY A 83 1.04 -6.08 -3.41
C GLY A 83 2.28 -5.95 -4.30
N MET A 84 2.80 -7.04 -4.89
CA MET A 84 4.06 -7.02 -5.66
C MET A 84 4.10 -5.99 -6.79
N PRO A 85 3.11 -5.86 -7.68
CA PRO A 85 3.16 -4.85 -8.73
C PRO A 85 3.10 -3.42 -8.19
N LEU A 86 2.29 -3.17 -7.15
CA LEU A 86 2.22 -1.85 -6.51
C LEU A 86 3.57 -1.47 -5.88
N HIS A 87 4.19 -2.42 -5.17
CA HIS A 87 5.53 -2.30 -4.60
C HIS A 87 6.57 -1.94 -5.67
N GLN A 88 6.54 -2.62 -6.82
CA GLN A 88 7.45 -2.35 -7.93
C GLN A 88 7.33 -0.92 -8.43
N GLY A 89 6.10 -0.39 -8.54
CA GLY A 89 5.87 1.00 -8.92
C GLY A 89 6.47 2.00 -7.90
N PHE A 90 6.35 1.72 -6.62
CA PHE A 90 7.01 2.53 -5.58
C PHE A 90 8.54 2.45 -5.69
N LEU A 91 9.11 1.26 -5.97
CA LEU A 91 10.56 1.07 -6.12
C LEU A 91 11.14 1.80 -7.33
N HIS A 92 10.40 2.00 -8.40
CA HIS A 92 10.84 2.78 -9.55
C HIS A 92 11.12 4.24 -9.18
N ILE A 93 10.42 4.77 -8.19
CA ILE A 93 10.57 6.16 -7.72
C ILE A 93 11.50 6.24 -6.50
N PHE A 94 11.38 5.31 -5.56
CA PHE A 94 12.19 5.23 -4.34
C PHE A 94 13.21 4.11 -4.43
N ASP A 95 14.12 4.19 -5.40
CA ASP A 95 15.09 3.15 -5.76
C ASP A 95 16.10 2.80 -4.64
N ARG A 96 16.24 3.68 -3.64
CA ARG A 96 17.10 3.49 -2.46
C ARG A 96 16.36 3.01 -1.23
N ALA A 97 15.05 2.75 -1.32
CA ALA A 97 14.28 2.24 -0.19
C ALA A 97 14.75 0.82 0.19
N GLU A 98 14.86 0.56 1.48
CA GLU A 98 14.97 -0.80 1.98
C GLU A 98 13.62 -1.52 1.82
N ASN A 99 13.65 -2.85 1.70
CA ASN A 99 12.44 -3.58 1.34
C ASN A 99 12.05 -4.59 2.41
N ALA A 100 10.74 -4.69 2.67
CA ALA A 100 10.13 -5.69 3.52
C ALA A 100 9.04 -6.45 2.76
N PHE A 101 8.99 -7.76 2.97
CA PHE A 101 8.01 -8.63 2.34
C PHE A 101 7.29 -9.42 3.42
N LEU A 102 5.95 -9.43 3.35
CA LEU A 102 5.15 -10.19 4.29
C LEU A 102 3.95 -10.84 3.59
N SER A 103 3.52 -11.98 4.13
CA SER A 103 2.26 -12.61 3.74
C SER A 103 1.26 -12.52 4.89
N ALA A 104 0.08 -12.01 4.59
CA ALA A 104 -1.06 -12.05 5.48
C ALA A 104 -2.17 -12.86 4.82
N TYR A 105 -2.70 -13.88 5.51
CA TYR A 105 -3.78 -14.70 4.97
C TYR A 105 -4.83 -14.96 6.03
N ARG A 106 -6.02 -15.29 5.56
CA ARG A 106 -7.16 -15.65 6.41
C ARG A 106 -7.11 -17.13 6.73
N ARG A 107 -7.23 -17.46 8.02
CA ARG A 107 -7.45 -18.84 8.48
C ARG A 107 -8.64 -18.89 9.41
N MET A 108 -9.26 -20.05 9.49
CA MET A 108 -10.23 -20.35 10.54
C MET A 108 -9.44 -20.68 11.81
N GLY A 109 -9.58 -19.85 12.83
CA GLY A 109 -9.06 -20.07 14.17
C GLY A 109 -10.20 -20.38 15.15
N ARG A 110 -9.88 -20.57 16.42
CA ARG A 110 -10.88 -20.66 17.50
C ARG A 110 -10.60 -19.61 18.54
N ASN A 111 -11.64 -18.87 18.92
CA ASN A 111 -11.53 -17.91 20.03
C ASN A 111 -11.38 -18.62 21.39
N VAL A 112 -11.19 -17.85 22.45
CA VAL A 112 -11.02 -18.36 23.83
C VAL A 112 -12.23 -19.16 24.35
N HIS A 113 -13.38 -19.06 23.67
CA HIS A 113 -14.60 -19.79 23.97
C HIS A 113 -14.79 -21.03 23.08
N GLY A 114 -13.82 -21.34 22.19
CA GLY A 114 -13.86 -22.49 21.29
C GLY A 114 -14.69 -22.29 20.02
N GLU A 115 -15.24 -21.11 19.78
CA GLU A 115 -16.02 -20.78 18.59
C GLU A 115 -15.10 -20.50 17.40
N GLU A 116 -15.50 -20.94 16.21
CA GLU A 116 -14.77 -20.67 14.99
C GLU A 116 -14.79 -19.18 14.66
N GLN A 117 -13.61 -18.62 14.47
CA GLN A 117 -13.41 -17.22 14.14
C GLN A 117 -12.44 -17.09 12.98
N LEU A 118 -12.73 -16.16 12.06
CA LEU A 118 -11.80 -15.81 10.99
C LEU A 118 -10.66 -14.99 11.57
N GLU A 119 -9.44 -15.51 11.48
CA GLU A 119 -8.20 -14.84 11.88
C GLU A 119 -7.39 -14.45 10.66
N ILE A 120 -6.71 -13.31 10.75
CA ILE A 120 -5.65 -12.93 9.80
C ILE A 120 -4.31 -13.15 10.48
N VAL A 121 -3.43 -13.89 9.83
CA VAL A 121 -2.13 -14.26 10.36
C VAL A 121 -1.05 -13.81 9.39
N ALA A 122 -0.02 -13.12 9.92
CA ALA A 122 1.22 -12.90 9.18
C ALA A 122 2.09 -14.16 9.35
N GLU A 123 2.25 -14.95 8.28
CA GLU A 123 2.99 -16.21 8.31
C GLU A 123 4.45 -16.02 7.92
N TYR A 124 4.71 -15.13 6.98
CA TYR A 124 6.05 -14.80 6.51
C TYR A 124 6.31 -13.31 6.70
N LEU A 125 7.44 -12.98 7.27
CA LEU A 125 7.91 -11.60 7.39
C LEU A 125 9.44 -11.59 7.26
N ALA A 126 9.93 -10.90 6.24
CA ALA A 126 11.33 -10.53 6.08
C ALA A 126 11.40 -9.01 6.00
N ALA A 127 11.97 -8.37 7.02
CA ALA A 127 12.01 -6.92 7.11
C ALA A 127 13.34 -6.43 7.71
N PRO A 128 13.87 -5.28 7.25
CA PRO A 128 14.95 -4.57 7.95
C PRO A 128 14.40 -3.92 9.24
N SER A 129 15.28 -3.28 10.01
CA SER A 129 14.83 -2.38 11.09
C SER A 129 14.07 -1.20 10.50
N ILE A 130 12.92 -0.87 11.09
CA ILE A 130 12.13 0.32 10.75
C ILE A 130 12.30 1.45 11.77
N GLU A 131 13.18 1.27 12.75
CA GLU A 131 13.38 2.23 13.84
C GLU A 131 13.77 3.61 13.32
N GLY A 132 12.95 4.62 13.62
CA GLY A 132 13.16 6.01 13.23
C GLY A 132 13.05 6.32 11.73
N LYS A 133 12.71 5.33 10.90
CA LYS A 133 12.56 5.46 9.44
C LYS A 133 11.13 5.77 9.04
N THR A 134 10.92 6.18 7.79
CA THR A 134 9.59 6.31 7.21
C THR A 134 9.19 4.98 6.57
N LEU A 135 8.09 4.42 7.06
CA LEU A 135 7.54 3.14 6.61
C LEU A 135 6.44 3.38 5.56
N ILE A 136 6.51 2.68 4.43
CA ILE A 136 5.48 2.66 3.40
C ILE A 136 4.98 1.23 3.28
N ILE A 137 3.67 0.98 3.46
CA ILE A 137 3.07 -0.35 3.31
C ILE A 137 2.14 -0.35 2.11
N ALA A 138 2.42 -1.19 1.11
CA ALA A 138 1.67 -1.29 -0.14
C ALA A 138 0.82 -2.56 -0.18
N ASP A 139 -0.51 -2.39 -0.33
CA ASP A 139 -1.48 -3.46 -0.59
C ASP A 139 -2.55 -2.92 -1.55
N PRO A 140 -2.79 -3.50 -2.73
CA PRO A 140 -3.72 -2.93 -3.71
C PRO A 140 -5.18 -2.89 -3.23
N MET A 141 -5.60 -3.74 -2.29
CA MET A 141 -7.00 -3.92 -1.93
C MET A 141 -7.26 -3.70 -0.44
N LEU A 142 -7.68 -2.50 -0.07
CA LEU A 142 -8.06 -2.17 1.31
C LEU A 142 -9.58 -2.38 1.50
N ALA A 143 -10.00 -3.65 1.57
CA ALA A 143 -11.41 -4.03 1.67
C ALA A 143 -11.94 -3.88 3.10
N THR A 144 -11.39 -4.62 4.06
CA THR A 144 -11.78 -4.58 5.49
C THR A 144 -10.79 -3.88 6.39
N GLY A 145 -9.56 -3.65 5.93
CA GLY A 145 -8.47 -3.07 6.71
C GLY A 145 -7.66 -4.06 7.56
N MET A 146 -8.22 -5.24 7.84
CA MET A 146 -7.60 -6.21 8.77
C MET A 146 -6.22 -6.70 8.33
N SER A 147 -5.99 -6.97 7.03
CA SER A 147 -4.68 -7.41 6.52
C SER A 147 -3.64 -6.31 6.70
N MET A 148 -4.03 -5.06 6.46
CA MET A 148 -3.16 -3.89 6.63
C MET A 148 -2.79 -3.70 8.10
N GLU A 149 -3.76 -3.80 9.02
CA GLU A 149 -3.52 -3.73 10.46
C GLU A 149 -2.54 -4.80 10.94
N VAL A 150 -2.82 -6.08 10.64
CA VAL A 150 -1.96 -7.20 11.07
C VAL A 150 -0.55 -7.05 10.51
N SER A 151 -0.43 -6.59 9.27
CA SER A 151 0.86 -6.35 8.63
C SER A 151 1.64 -5.22 9.31
N TYR A 152 0.96 -4.12 9.60
CA TYR A 152 1.56 -2.99 10.33
C TYR A 152 2.03 -3.41 11.72
N LEU A 153 1.17 -4.08 12.50
CA LEU A 153 1.53 -4.57 13.84
C LEU A 153 2.67 -5.59 13.83
N ALA A 154 2.76 -6.43 12.78
CA ALA A 154 3.89 -7.35 12.61
C ALA A 154 5.20 -6.61 12.33
N LEU A 155 5.16 -5.56 11.51
CA LEU A 155 6.32 -4.72 11.21
C LEU A 155 6.81 -3.93 12.42
N LEU A 156 5.93 -3.49 13.33
CA LEU A 156 6.31 -2.78 14.56
C LEU A 156 7.20 -3.62 15.49
N LYS A 157 7.29 -4.93 15.32
CA LYS A 157 8.28 -5.78 16.02
C LYS A 157 9.72 -5.52 15.57
N HIS A 158 9.91 -4.83 14.45
CA HIS A 158 11.22 -4.45 13.88
C HIS A 158 11.62 -3.00 14.19
N GLY A 159 10.91 -2.32 15.07
CA GLY A 159 11.17 -0.96 15.54
C GLY A 159 9.94 -0.04 15.46
N THR A 160 10.11 1.20 15.84
CA THR A 160 9.08 2.24 15.78
C THR A 160 9.39 3.21 14.63
N PRO A 161 8.57 3.25 13.57
CA PRO A 161 8.79 4.18 12.46
C PRO A 161 8.51 5.63 12.90
N LYS A 162 9.20 6.59 12.30
CA LYS A 162 8.95 8.01 12.48
C LYS A 162 7.59 8.42 11.92
N HIS A 163 7.24 7.88 10.77
CA HIS A 163 5.95 8.07 10.10
C HIS A 163 5.61 6.83 9.29
N THR A 164 4.32 6.53 9.16
CA THR A 164 3.84 5.41 8.35
C THR A 164 2.87 5.88 7.27
N HIS A 165 3.14 5.49 6.03
CA HIS A 165 2.25 5.66 4.90
C HIS A 165 1.64 4.31 4.53
N LEU A 166 0.33 4.16 4.70
CA LEU A 166 -0.45 3.02 4.23
C LEU A 166 -0.95 3.34 2.82
N CYS A 167 -0.70 2.47 1.84
CA CYS A 167 -0.98 2.75 0.44
C CYS A 167 -1.83 1.64 -0.18
N CYS A 168 -2.96 2.01 -0.79
CA CYS A 168 -3.80 1.06 -1.50
C CYS A 168 -4.30 1.60 -2.85
N THR A 169 -4.52 0.69 -3.79
CA THR A 169 -5.12 1.06 -5.08
C THR A 169 -6.60 1.37 -4.90
N ILE A 170 -7.35 0.49 -4.24
CA ILE A 170 -8.77 0.72 -3.95
C ILE A 170 -9.04 0.46 -2.47
N GLY A 171 -9.59 1.47 -1.79
CA GLY A 171 -10.05 1.37 -0.41
C GLY A 171 -11.56 1.46 -0.28
N THR A 172 -12.07 1.29 0.95
CA THR A 172 -13.48 1.48 1.31
C THR A 172 -13.61 2.37 2.54
N PRO A 173 -14.72 3.09 2.73
CA PRO A 173 -14.99 3.85 3.95
C PRO A 173 -14.93 2.97 5.21
N GLN A 174 -15.47 1.74 5.12
CA GLN A 174 -15.47 0.80 6.23
C GLN A 174 -14.04 0.43 6.67
N ALA A 175 -13.13 0.20 5.70
CA ALA A 175 -11.74 -0.12 6.02
C ALA A 175 -10.99 1.10 6.60
N ILE A 176 -11.28 2.29 6.12
CA ILE A 176 -10.74 3.54 6.65
C ILE A 176 -11.15 3.74 8.11
N ASP A 177 -12.44 3.58 8.41
CA ASP A 177 -12.96 3.70 9.77
C ASP A 177 -12.42 2.60 10.69
N TYR A 178 -12.30 1.38 10.16
CA TYR A 178 -11.69 0.27 10.88
C TYR A 178 -10.24 0.59 11.28
N LEU A 179 -9.41 1.04 10.34
CA LEU A 179 -8.01 1.37 10.61
C LEU A 179 -7.85 2.54 11.59
N ARG A 180 -8.70 3.56 11.51
CA ARG A 180 -8.73 4.66 12.49
C ARG A 180 -8.97 4.14 13.91
N ASN A 181 -9.91 3.22 14.07
CA ASN A 181 -10.22 2.64 15.37
C ASN A 181 -9.13 1.70 15.87
N ALA A 182 -8.58 0.85 15.00
CA ALA A 182 -7.61 -0.18 15.36
C ALA A 182 -6.20 0.39 15.62
N LEU A 183 -5.76 1.37 14.82
CA LEU A 183 -4.41 1.95 14.90
C LEU A 183 -4.36 3.27 15.70
N GLY A 184 -5.52 3.76 16.15
CA GLY A 184 -5.68 5.08 16.73
C GLY A 184 -5.69 6.19 15.67
N ASP A 185 -6.20 7.36 16.04
CA ASP A 185 -6.22 8.53 15.14
C ASP A 185 -4.91 9.31 15.25
N SER A 186 -3.77 8.61 15.01
CA SER A 186 -2.43 9.19 15.10
C SER A 186 -2.13 10.07 13.88
N GLU A 187 -1.47 11.21 14.11
CA GLU A 187 -0.93 12.07 13.05
C GLU A 187 0.27 11.43 12.34
N ASP A 188 0.91 10.42 12.97
CA ASP A 188 2.06 9.71 12.40
C ASP A 188 1.67 8.65 11.35
N ILE A 189 0.36 8.53 11.05
CA ILE A 189 -0.14 7.61 10.03
C ILE A 189 -0.91 8.39 8.96
N THR A 190 -0.53 8.18 7.69
CA THR A 190 -1.26 8.69 6.52
C THR A 190 -1.69 7.53 5.64
N LEU A 191 -2.97 7.46 5.31
CA LEU A 191 -3.53 6.50 4.36
C LEU A 191 -3.69 7.17 2.99
N TRP A 192 -3.13 6.52 1.98
CA TRP A 192 -3.21 6.92 0.57
C TRP A 192 -4.03 5.91 -0.20
N CYS A 193 -5.10 6.36 -0.83
CA CYS A 193 -5.93 5.55 -1.71
C CYS A 193 -5.85 6.12 -3.13
N ALA A 194 -5.59 5.28 -4.13
CA ALA A 194 -5.72 5.73 -5.51
C ALA A 194 -7.20 5.99 -5.83
N ALA A 195 -8.12 5.16 -5.29
CA ALA A 195 -9.56 5.42 -5.29
C ALA A 195 -10.23 4.87 -4.02
N VAL A 196 -11.41 5.40 -3.69
CA VAL A 196 -12.26 4.90 -2.59
C VAL A 196 -13.61 4.52 -3.16
N ASP A 197 -14.00 3.26 -2.98
CA ASP A 197 -15.27 2.71 -3.46
C ASP A 197 -16.28 2.55 -2.29
N PRO A 198 -17.57 2.73 -2.55
CA PRO A 198 -18.53 3.03 -1.49
C PRO A 198 -18.86 1.86 -0.56
N ILE A 199 -18.82 0.60 -1.03
CA ILE A 199 -19.36 -0.54 -0.28
C ILE A 199 -18.56 -1.83 -0.45
N LEU A 200 -18.78 -2.76 0.50
CA LEU A 200 -18.41 -4.18 0.39
C LEU A 200 -19.68 -5.00 0.15
N ASN A 201 -19.58 -6.02 -0.71
CA ASN A 201 -20.65 -7.02 -0.81
C ASN A 201 -20.59 -8.04 0.34
N GLU A 202 -21.55 -8.98 0.38
CA GLU A 202 -21.64 -10.03 1.40
C GLU A 202 -20.39 -10.89 1.51
N LYS A 203 -19.66 -11.09 0.39
CA LYS A 203 -18.41 -11.83 0.33
C LYS A 203 -17.16 -10.99 0.65
N LYS A 204 -17.35 -9.74 1.12
CA LYS A 204 -16.28 -8.78 1.42
C LYS A 204 -15.42 -8.36 0.21
N TYR A 205 -15.99 -8.38 -0.99
CA TYR A 205 -15.41 -7.74 -2.16
C TYR A 205 -15.82 -6.28 -2.24
N ILE A 206 -14.90 -5.44 -2.68
CA ILE A 206 -15.15 -4.01 -2.92
C ILE A 206 -16.06 -3.86 -4.15
N VAL A 207 -17.05 -2.98 -4.09
CA VAL A 207 -17.99 -2.70 -5.18
C VAL A 207 -18.03 -1.19 -5.43
N PRO A 208 -17.82 -0.75 -6.70
CA PRO A 208 -17.64 -1.53 -7.94
C PRO A 208 -16.33 -2.35 -7.99
N GLY A 209 -15.27 -1.90 -7.31
CA GLY A 209 -14.01 -2.62 -7.18
C GLY A 209 -13.33 -2.97 -8.52
N LEU A 210 -12.63 -4.12 -8.49
CA LEU A 210 -11.97 -4.70 -9.66
C LEU A 210 -11.96 -6.25 -9.63
N GLY A 211 -12.52 -6.89 -8.59
CA GLY A 211 -12.44 -8.32 -8.35
C GLY A 211 -11.30 -8.72 -7.41
N ASP A 212 -10.68 -9.89 -7.61
CA ASP A 212 -9.52 -10.36 -6.84
C ASP A 212 -8.22 -9.96 -7.52
N ALA A 213 -7.51 -8.98 -6.94
CA ALA A 213 -6.25 -8.48 -7.49
C ALA A 213 -5.16 -9.56 -7.54
N GLY A 214 -5.12 -10.47 -6.56
CA GLY A 214 -4.15 -11.56 -6.52
C GLY A 214 -4.34 -12.54 -7.67
N ASP A 215 -5.58 -12.91 -7.93
CA ASP A 215 -5.93 -13.83 -9.02
C ASP A 215 -5.74 -13.19 -10.39
N LEU A 216 -6.08 -11.90 -10.54
CA LEU A 216 -5.83 -11.14 -11.76
C LEU A 216 -4.33 -10.96 -12.05
N CYS A 217 -3.50 -10.79 -11.01
CA CYS A 217 -2.05 -10.67 -11.17
C CYS A 217 -1.36 -11.99 -11.48
N PHE A 218 -1.72 -13.08 -10.77
CA PHE A 218 -0.88 -14.27 -10.62
C PHE A 218 -1.62 -15.61 -10.80
N GLY A 219 -2.88 -15.55 -11.21
CA GLY A 219 -3.72 -16.75 -11.36
C GLY A 219 -4.40 -17.18 -10.07
N THR A 220 -5.47 -17.94 -10.23
CA THR A 220 -6.35 -18.38 -9.15
C THR A 220 -5.61 -19.28 -8.15
N LYS A 221 -5.82 -19.04 -6.87
CA LYS A 221 -5.35 -19.93 -5.79
C LYS A 221 -6.14 -21.24 -5.81
N LEU A 222 -5.45 -22.34 -5.51
CA LEU A 222 -6.07 -23.64 -5.24
C LEU A 222 -6.59 -23.69 -3.81
#